data_bdb1dad24a12d5f3a4ec67208e95a65c
#
_entry.id   bdb1dad24a12d5f3a4ec67208e95a65c
#
_cell.length_a   1.000
_cell.length_b   1.000
_cell.length_c   1.000
_cell.angle_alpha   90.00
_cell.angle_beta   90.00
_cell.angle_gamma   90.00
#
_symmetry.space_group_name_H-M   'P 1'
#
loop_
_entity.id
_entity.type
_entity.pdbx_description
1 polymer ?
#
loop_
_entity_poly.entity_id
_entity_poly.type
_entity_poly.pdbx_seq_one_letter_code
_entity_poly.pdbx_strand_id
1 'polypeptide(L)'
;MKTRQGYVQGYNVQAVVSQDQIIVANGVTQEANDVQQLEPMLQTLEHTLAAAGMAERPRVALGDAGYWSEANVLACGRPEQPELLVATTKDWKQRKAARERGCPRGRIPKGLSLRERMERKLLTQRGRVLYKMRGVLVEL
;
A
#
# COMPACT_ATOMS: atom_id res chain seq x y z
N MET A 1 13.48 -13.26 -14.02
CA MET A 1 12.76 -13.13 -12.73
C MET A 1 12.48 -14.53 -12.18
N LYS A 2 12.76 -14.80 -10.91
CA LYS A 2 12.50 -16.11 -10.28
C LYS A 2 11.06 -16.15 -9.76
N THR A 3 10.27 -17.09 -10.22
CA THR A 3 8.90 -17.33 -9.77
C THR A 3 8.77 -18.70 -9.10
N ARG A 4 7.60 -19.02 -8.54
CA ARG A 4 7.32 -20.38 -8.00
C ARG A 4 7.42 -21.48 -9.06
N GLN A 5 7.25 -21.14 -10.32
CA GLN A 5 7.27 -22.08 -11.46
C GLN A 5 8.63 -22.11 -12.17
N GLY A 6 9.65 -21.40 -11.66
CA GLY A 6 10.99 -21.34 -12.25
C GLY A 6 11.40 -19.93 -12.66
N TYR A 7 12.37 -19.84 -13.55
CA TYR A 7 12.84 -18.57 -14.09
C TYR A 7 11.99 -18.15 -15.28
N VAL A 8 11.41 -16.94 -15.19
CA VAL A 8 10.65 -16.31 -16.27
C VAL A 8 11.39 -15.06 -16.72
N GLN A 9 11.54 -14.89 -18.03
CA GLN A 9 12.01 -13.63 -18.58
C GLN A 9 10.82 -12.67 -18.64
N GLY A 10 10.83 -11.65 -17.80
CA GLY A 10 9.72 -10.71 -17.67
C GLY A 10 10.09 -9.51 -16.82
N TYR A 11 9.24 -8.51 -16.88
CA TYR A 11 9.34 -7.28 -16.10
C TYR A 11 8.18 -7.19 -15.13
N ASN A 12 8.43 -6.56 -13.98
CA ASN A 12 7.40 -6.18 -13.02
C ASN A 12 7.05 -4.71 -13.28
N VAL A 13 5.79 -4.46 -13.64
CA VAL A 13 5.28 -3.11 -13.91
C VAL A 13 4.55 -2.62 -12.68
N GLN A 14 4.93 -1.46 -12.20
CA GLN A 14 4.32 -0.77 -11.08
C GLN A 14 3.56 0.45 -11.57
N ALA A 15 2.41 0.74 -10.98
CA ALA A 15 1.65 1.95 -11.24
C ALA A 15 1.08 2.53 -9.96
N VAL A 16 1.10 3.86 -9.86
CA VAL A 16 0.36 4.63 -8.86
C VAL A 16 -0.85 5.25 -9.54
N VAL A 17 -2.02 4.96 -9.01
CA VAL A 17 -3.30 5.41 -9.58
C VAL A 17 -3.98 6.34 -8.58
N SER A 18 -4.44 7.52 -9.04
CA SER A 18 -5.21 8.47 -8.23
C SER A 18 -6.62 7.95 -7.96
N GLN A 19 -7.34 8.62 -7.06
CA GLN A 19 -8.76 8.31 -6.81
C GLN A 19 -9.66 8.50 -8.04
N ASP A 20 -9.21 9.28 -9.02
CA ASP A 20 -9.92 9.55 -10.29
C ASP A 20 -9.49 8.57 -11.40
N GLN A 21 -8.84 7.46 -11.02
CA GLN A 21 -8.35 6.41 -11.93
C GLN A 21 -7.32 6.90 -12.96
N ILE A 22 -6.56 7.93 -12.62
CA ILE A 22 -5.47 8.45 -13.46
C ILE A 22 -4.16 7.84 -12.98
N ILE A 23 -3.37 7.28 -13.90
CA ILE A 23 -2.01 6.83 -13.61
C ILE A 23 -1.13 8.06 -13.42
N VAL A 24 -0.66 8.29 -12.21
CA VAL A 24 0.15 9.45 -11.83
C VAL A 24 1.63 9.13 -11.67
N ALA A 25 1.98 7.86 -11.59
CA ALA A 25 3.35 7.39 -11.68
C ALA A 25 3.37 5.95 -12.20
N ASN A 26 4.43 5.58 -12.90
CA ASN A 26 4.67 4.22 -13.31
C ASN A 26 6.17 3.89 -13.26
N GLY A 27 6.48 2.61 -13.18
CA GLY A 27 7.85 2.12 -13.19
C GLY A 27 7.91 0.69 -13.69
N VAL A 28 9.04 0.34 -14.27
CA VAL A 28 9.32 -1.01 -14.75
C VAL A 28 10.59 -1.51 -14.07
N THR A 29 10.53 -2.69 -13.48
CA THR A 29 11.67 -3.29 -12.79
C THR A 29 11.81 -4.77 -13.14
N GLN A 30 12.99 -5.32 -12.93
CA GLN A 30 13.25 -6.77 -13.02
C GLN A 30 13.12 -7.47 -11.66
N GLU A 31 12.87 -6.71 -10.59
CA GLU A 31 12.66 -7.26 -9.26
C GLU A 31 11.34 -8.03 -9.18
N ALA A 32 11.43 -9.26 -8.65
CA ALA A 32 10.27 -10.15 -8.51
C ALA A 32 9.33 -9.75 -7.36
N ASN A 33 9.81 -8.93 -6.43
CA ASN A 33 9.09 -8.53 -5.22
C ASN A 33 8.76 -7.04 -5.24
N ASP A 34 7.53 -6.72 -4.89
CA ASP A 34 7.03 -5.35 -4.85
C ASP A 34 7.49 -4.57 -3.61
N VAL A 35 7.98 -5.28 -2.59
CA VAL A 35 8.32 -4.71 -1.28
C VAL A 35 9.31 -3.56 -1.35
N GLN A 36 10.26 -3.60 -2.28
CA GLN A 36 11.27 -2.54 -2.47
C GLN A 36 10.81 -1.46 -3.45
N GLN A 37 9.65 -1.61 -4.07
CA GLN A 37 9.18 -0.68 -5.10
C GLN A 37 8.35 0.49 -4.54
N LEU A 38 7.92 0.44 -3.28
CA LEU A 38 7.08 1.48 -2.69
C LEU A 38 7.79 2.85 -2.68
N GLU A 39 9.00 2.91 -2.14
CA GLU A 39 9.74 4.17 -2.02
C GLU A 39 10.11 4.76 -3.39
N PRO A 40 10.67 4.02 -4.36
CA PRO A 40 10.89 4.51 -5.72
C PRO A 40 9.62 5.03 -6.38
N MET A 41 8.48 4.36 -6.19
CA MET A 41 7.22 4.80 -6.78
C MET A 41 6.68 6.07 -6.14
N LEU A 42 6.84 6.25 -4.83
CA LEU A 42 6.49 7.52 -4.15
C LEU A 42 7.38 8.67 -4.60
N GLN A 43 8.68 8.44 -4.80
CA GLN A 43 9.59 9.44 -5.36
C GLN A 43 9.20 9.82 -6.80
N THR A 44 8.87 8.84 -7.64
CA THR A 44 8.38 9.09 -9.00
C THR A 44 7.09 9.90 -8.98
N LEU A 45 6.18 9.60 -8.07
CA LEU A 45 4.94 10.37 -7.87
C LEU A 45 5.25 11.82 -7.49
N GLU A 46 6.14 12.06 -6.54
CA GLU A 46 6.53 13.41 -6.13
C GLU A 46 7.11 14.22 -7.30
N HIS A 47 7.98 13.60 -8.11
CA HIS A 47 8.53 14.22 -9.31
C HIS A 47 7.45 14.55 -10.34
N THR A 48 6.50 13.64 -10.56
CA THR A 48 5.39 13.86 -11.51
C THR A 48 4.50 15.02 -11.06
N LEU A 49 4.14 15.07 -9.77
CA LEU A 49 3.32 16.14 -9.21
C LEU A 49 4.04 17.50 -9.30
N ALA A 50 5.32 17.53 -8.97
CA ALA A 50 6.13 18.74 -9.09
C ALA A 50 6.24 19.23 -10.53
N ALA A 51 6.47 18.33 -11.50
CA ALA A 51 6.53 18.66 -12.92
C ALA A 51 5.19 19.17 -13.45
N ALA A 52 4.06 18.68 -12.91
CA ALA A 52 2.73 19.16 -13.23
C ALA A 52 2.34 20.47 -12.51
N GLY A 53 3.23 21.04 -11.70
CA GLY A 53 2.95 22.25 -10.90
C GLY A 53 1.93 22.04 -9.78
N MET A 54 1.70 20.79 -9.37
CA MET A 54 0.76 20.44 -8.31
C MET A 54 1.43 20.49 -6.95
N ALA A 55 0.92 21.35 -6.06
CA ALA A 55 1.40 21.46 -4.68
C ALA A 55 0.74 20.41 -3.74
N GLU A 56 -0.40 19.86 -4.15
CA GLU A 56 -1.13 18.87 -3.35
C GLU A 56 -0.40 17.54 -3.35
N ARG A 57 -0.33 16.93 -2.16
CA ARG A 57 0.27 15.60 -1.96
C ARG A 57 -0.80 14.60 -1.53
N PRO A 58 -0.67 13.32 -1.90
CA PRO A 58 -1.60 12.31 -1.43
C PRO A 58 -1.52 12.16 0.09
N ARG A 59 -2.66 12.09 0.74
CA ARG A 59 -2.74 11.90 2.20
C ARG A 59 -2.64 10.43 2.60
N VAL A 60 -3.08 9.53 1.72
CA VAL A 60 -3.12 8.08 1.96
C VAL A 60 -2.63 7.35 0.73
N ALA A 61 -1.77 6.38 0.94
CA ALA A 61 -1.33 5.41 -0.06
C ALA A 61 -1.91 4.03 0.28
N LEU A 62 -2.52 3.39 -0.70
CA LEU A 62 -3.11 2.06 -0.57
C LEU A 62 -2.24 1.05 -1.32
N GLY A 63 -1.74 0.03 -0.62
CA GLY A 63 -0.94 -1.03 -1.21
C GLY A 63 -1.52 -2.42 -0.98
N ASP A 64 -1.18 -3.36 -1.83
CA ASP A 64 -1.47 -4.76 -1.57
C ASP A 64 -0.45 -5.38 -0.58
N ALA A 65 -0.61 -6.67 -0.28
CA ALA A 65 0.27 -7.35 0.66
C ALA A 65 1.70 -7.59 0.11
N GLY A 66 1.95 -7.33 -1.17
CA GLY A 66 3.28 -7.38 -1.77
C GLY A 66 4.17 -6.25 -1.28
N TYR A 67 3.59 -5.12 -0.92
CA TYR A 67 4.29 -3.93 -0.40
C TYR A 67 4.50 -3.95 1.12
N TRP A 68 3.98 -4.98 1.81
CA TRP A 68 4.12 -5.04 3.26
C TRP A 68 5.58 -5.23 3.69
N SER A 69 6.09 -4.27 4.43
CA SER A 69 7.30 -4.41 5.27
C SER A 69 7.27 -3.38 6.40
N GLU A 70 7.95 -3.64 7.48
CA GLU A 70 8.11 -2.66 8.57
C GLU A 70 8.87 -1.42 8.10
N ALA A 71 9.86 -1.60 7.22
CA ALA A 71 10.62 -0.50 6.61
C ALA A 71 9.71 0.45 5.82
N ASN A 72 8.80 -0.09 4.99
CA ASN A 72 7.84 0.72 4.24
C ASN A 72 6.86 1.47 5.15
N VAL A 73 6.40 0.82 6.23
CA VAL A 73 5.52 1.48 7.22
C VAL A 73 6.25 2.62 7.93
N LEU A 74 7.52 2.44 8.28
CA LEU A 74 8.32 3.48 8.92
C LEU A 74 8.67 4.61 7.96
N ALA A 75 8.98 4.30 6.70
CA ALA A 75 9.23 5.30 5.67
C ALA A 75 8.01 6.22 5.43
N CYS A 76 6.82 5.64 5.31
CA CYS A 76 5.55 6.37 5.20
C CYS A 76 5.06 6.97 6.52
N GLY A 77 5.70 6.68 7.64
CA GLY A 77 5.41 7.28 8.95
C GLY A 77 5.97 8.69 9.14
N ARG A 78 6.71 9.21 8.16
CA ARG A 78 7.26 10.58 8.19
C ARG A 78 6.17 11.60 7.87
N PRO A 79 6.22 12.82 8.47
CA PRO A 79 5.17 13.83 8.31
C PRO A 79 4.85 14.23 6.87
N GLU A 80 5.84 14.11 5.98
CA GLU A 80 5.73 14.52 4.58
C GLU A 80 5.26 13.42 3.65
N GLN A 81 5.17 12.18 4.15
CA GLN A 81 4.77 11.01 3.38
C GLN A 81 3.30 10.67 3.61
N PRO A 82 2.62 10.05 2.62
CA PRO A 82 1.24 9.62 2.79
C PRO A 82 1.13 8.53 3.87
N GLU A 83 0.02 8.50 4.59
CA GLU A 83 -0.30 7.38 5.48
C GLU A 83 -0.44 6.10 4.65
N LEU A 84 0.40 5.10 4.93
CA LEU A 84 0.31 3.81 4.26
C LEU A 84 -0.78 2.93 4.90
N LEU A 85 -1.66 2.41 4.06
CA LEU A 85 -2.59 1.32 4.38
C LEU A 85 -2.28 0.14 3.46
N VAL A 86 -1.73 -0.92 4.03
CA VAL A 86 -1.26 -2.09 3.29
C VAL A 86 -1.67 -3.38 4.00
N ALA A 87 -2.16 -4.37 3.26
CA ALA A 87 -2.47 -5.67 3.84
C ALA A 87 -1.20 -6.34 4.36
N THR A 88 -1.25 -6.90 5.57
CA THR A 88 -0.10 -7.56 6.21
C THR A 88 0.05 -9.01 5.82
N THR A 89 -0.92 -9.58 5.11
CA THR A 89 -0.93 -10.96 4.63
C THR A 89 -1.65 -11.09 3.29
N LYS A 90 -1.15 -12.02 2.45
CA LYS A 90 -1.81 -12.41 1.20
C LYS A 90 -2.98 -13.38 1.46
N ASP A 91 -3.06 -13.99 2.65
CA ASP A 91 -4.12 -14.94 3.00
C ASP A 91 -5.47 -14.23 3.19
N TRP A 92 -6.34 -14.38 2.20
CA TRP A 92 -7.67 -13.80 2.20
C TRP A 92 -8.58 -14.36 3.31
N LYS A 93 -8.37 -15.64 3.72
CA LYS A 93 -9.14 -16.28 4.79
C LYS A 93 -8.84 -15.62 6.14
N GLN A 94 -7.56 -15.37 6.43
CA GLN A 94 -7.16 -14.63 7.63
C GLN A 94 -7.73 -13.22 7.64
N ARG A 95 -7.69 -12.52 6.50
CA ARG A 95 -8.27 -11.17 6.38
C ARG A 95 -9.79 -11.18 6.57
N LYS A 96 -10.49 -12.18 6.03
CA LYS A 96 -11.92 -12.34 6.20
C LYS A 96 -12.26 -12.59 7.68
N ALA A 97 -11.61 -13.55 8.32
CA ALA A 97 -11.80 -13.87 9.74
C ALA A 97 -11.52 -12.65 10.65
N ALA A 98 -10.51 -11.84 10.32
CA ALA A 98 -10.23 -10.61 11.06
C ALA A 98 -11.36 -9.58 10.93
N ARG A 99 -11.96 -9.44 9.74
CA ARG A 99 -13.11 -8.54 9.52
C ARG A 99 -14.37 -8.99 10.27
N GLU A 100 -14.59 -10.28 10.40
CA GLU A 100 -15.74 -10.87 11.11
C GLU A 100 -15.68 -10.61 12.63
N ARG A 101 -14.47 -10.44 13.20
CA ARG A 101 -14.29 -10.05 14.61
C ARG A 101 -14.77 -8.64 14.95
N GLY A 102 -15.14 -7.85 13.94
CA GLY A 102 -15.70 -6.50 14.11
C GLY A 102 -14.67 -5.37 14.06
N CYS A 103 -15.17 -4.14 14.25
CA CYS A 103 -14.32 -2.95 14.26
C CYS A 103 -13.69 -2.75 15.63
N PRO A 104 -12.36 -2.59 15.73
CA PRO A 104 -11.73 -2.21 16.98
C PRO A 104 -12.15 -0.80 17.39
N ARG A 105 -12.50 -0.63 18.66
CA ARG A 105 -12.86 0.64 19.26
C ARG A 105 -11.83 1.09 20.28
N GLY A 106 -11.83 2.39 20.57
CA GLY A 106 -10.97 2.98 21.58
C GLY A 106 -9.53 3.22 21.14
N ARG A 107 -8.71 3.63 22.12
CA ARG A 107 -7.30 3.99 21.89
C ARG A 107 -6.49 2.78 21.43
N ILE A 108 -5.51 3.01 20.57
CA ILE A 108 -4.55 1.97 20.15
C ILE A 108 -3.75 1.54 21.39
N PRO A 109 -3.72 0.23 21.76
CA PRO A 109 -2.93 -0.25 22.88
C PRO A 109 -1.44 0.06 22.70
N LYS A 110 -0.76 0.39 23.80
CA LYS A 110 0.70 0.50 23.82
C LYS A 110 1.31 -0.88 23.68
N GLY A 111 2.41 -1.00 22.95
CA GLY A 111 3.14 -2.26 22.81
C GLY A 111 2.74 -3.15 21.63
N LEU A 112 1.77 -2.72 20.80
CA LEU A 112 1.51 -3.42 19.55
C LEU A 112 2.67 -3.26 18.57
N SER A 113 3.05 -4.35 17.91
CA SER A 113 3.98 -4.34 16.77
C SER A 113 3.44 -3.48 15.62
N LEU A 114 4.30 -3.09 14.69
CA LEU A 114 3.89 -2.34 13.49
C LEU A 114 2.85 -3.12 12.68
N ARG A 115 2.99 -4.43 12.62
CA ARG A 115 2.04 -5.32 11.96
C ARG A 115 0.67 -5.27 12.61
N GLU A 116 0.58 -5.45 13.90
CA GLU A 116 -0.68 -5.42 14.65
C GLU A 116 -1.35 -4.04 14.58
N ARG A 117 -0.56 -2.96 14.60
CA ARG A 117 -1.07 -1.61 14.38
C ARG A 117 -1.67 -1.42 12.99
N MET A 118 -1.01 -1.94 11.96
CA MET A 118 -1.53 -1.88 10.58
C MET A 118 -2.81 -2.70 10.45
N GLU A 119 -2.84 -3.94 10.97
CA GLU A 119 -4.03 -4.78 10.99
C GLU A 119 -5.20 -4.08 11.69
N ARG A 120 -4.93 -3.46 12.87
CA ARG A 120 -5.93 -2.68 13.58
C ARG A 120 -6.43 -1.47 12.77
N LYS A 121 -5.54 -0.71 12.10
CA LYS A 121 -5.92 0.40 11.24
C LYS A 121 -6.86 -0.05 10.12
N LEU A 122 -6.53 -1.15 9.45
CA LEU A 122 -7.35 -1.72 8.36
C LEU A 122 -8.73 -2.19 8.83
N LEU A 123 -8.88 -2.56 10.10
CA LEU A 123 -10.14 -3.01 10.69
C LEU A 123 -11.03 -1.87 11.18
N THR A 124 -10.52 -0.66 11.36
CA THR A 124 -11.33 0.52 11.70
C THR A 124 -12.32 0.84 10.60
N GLN A 125 -13.42 1.55 10.93
CA GLN A 125 -14.39 1.98 9.93
C GLN A 125 -13.73 2.79 8.80
N ARG A 126 -12.85 3.76 9.15
CA ARG A 126 -12.09 4.56 8.18
C ARG A 126 -11.18 3.66 7.31
N GLY A 127 -10.42 2.77 7.94
CA GLY A 127 -9.51 1.87 7.24
C GLY A 127 -10.23 0.93 6.28
N ARG A 128 -11.39 0.40 6.67
CA ARG A 128 -12.23 -0.46 5.81
C ARG A 128 -12.73 0.29 4.59
N VAL A 129 -13.22 1.52 4.77
CA VAL A 129 -13.72 2.36 3.67
C VAL A 129 -12.59 2.69 2.70
N LEU A 130 -11.47 3.21 3.20
CA LEU A 130 -10.33 3.57 2.37
C LEU A 130 -9.74 2.35 1.66
N TYR A 131 -9.48 1.25 2.39
CA TYR A 131 -8.85 0.08 1.79
C TYR A 131 -9.72 -0.63 0.75
N LYS A 132 -11.06 -0.52 0.86
CA LYS A 132 -11.99 -1.01 -0.17
C LYS A 132 -11.80 -0.28 -1.50
N MET A 133 -11.45 1.00 -1.48
CA MET A 133 -11.21 1.79 -2.70
C MET A 133 -10.08 1.20 -3.55
N ARG A 134 -9.09 0.54 -2.94
CA ARG A 134 -8.00 -0.10 -3.66
C ARG A 134 -8.50 -1.05 -4.77
N GLY A 135 -9.47 -1.92 -4.45
CA GLY A 135 -10.04 -2.83 -5.44
C GLY A 135 -10.73 -2.10 -6.60
N VAL A 136 -11.43 -1.01 -6.29
CA VAL A 136 -12.14 -0.21 -7.32
C VAL A 136 -11.17 0.56 -8.21
N LEU A 137 -10.01 0.96 -7.68
CA LEU A 137 -9.03 1.78 -8.42
C LEU A 137 -8.10 0.97 -9.32
N VAL A 138 -7.84 -0.28 -8.97
CA VAL A 138 -6.81 -1.11 -9.63
C VAL A 138 -7.41 -2.27 -10.42
N GLU A 139 -8.62 -2.70 -10.10
CA GLU A 139 -9.35 -3.74 -10.85
C GLU A 139 -10.25 -3.05 -11.89
N LEU A 140 -9.70 -2.90 -13.10
CA LEU A 140 -10.43 -2.57 -14.32
C LEU A 140 -10.86 -3.85 -15.02
#